data_10ce315b51194b37d7160f4208c0c4a4
#
_entry.id   10ce315b51194b37d7160f4208c0c4a4
#
_cell.length_a   1.000
_cell.length_b   1.000
_cell.length_c   1.000
_cell.angle_alpha   90.00
_cell.angle_beta   90.00
_cell.angle_gamma   90.00
#
_symmetry.space_group_name_H-M   'P 1'
#
loop_
_entity.id
_entity.type
_entity.pdbx_description
1 polymer ?
#
loop_
_entity_poly.entity_id
_entity_poly.type
_entity_poly.pdbx_seq_one_letter_code
_entity_poly.pdbx_strand_id
1 'polypeptide(L)'
;MNRRGEERRCIPNVSTVRVRLMFQDEASFGRINKPKYCWCPKGTRPSVPCHHIREYRYAYGAVEPQTGESFFLVMPYCNTECMNIFLRELSKTYPNDYIIMAMDGAAWHKSGTLEIPDNIELFYIPPATPEMNPIEQIWSWLRMHGFCNEIFVSLEKVVERLCETICSLDHATVRSITHRSWILSAV
;
A
#
# COMPACT_ATOMS: atom_id res chain seq x y z
N MET A 1 42.13 4.41 -36.52
CA MET A 1 41.91 3.51 -35.40
C MET A 1 41.57 4.36 -34.17
N ASN A 2 40.29 4.48 -33.87
CA ASN A 2 39.81 5.37 -32.81
C ASN A 2 39.14 4.48 -31.75
N ARG A 3 39.86 4.22 -30.66
CA ARG A 3 39.28 3.53 -29.49
C ARG A 3 38.50 4.58 -28.71
N ARG A 4 37.17 4.48 -28.74
CA ARG A 4 36.27 5.22 -27.83
C ARG A 4 36.49 4.66 -26.43
N GLY A 5 36.96 5.51 -25.52
CA GLY A 5 37.03 5.19 -24.11
C GLY A 5 35.62 5.02 -23.56
N GLU A 6 35.33 3.83 -23.03
CA GLU A 6 34.18 3.61 -22.15
C GLU A 6 34.45 4.37 -20.85
N GLU A 7 33.77 5.48 -20.68
CA GLU A 7 33.65 6.12 -19.37
C GLU A 7 32.94 5.16 -18.41
N ARG A 8 33.70 4.47 -17.60
CA ARG A 8 33.18 3.77 -16.44
C ARG A 8 32.59 4.82 -15.51
N ARG A 9 31.25 4.93 -15.46
CA ARG A 9 30.58 5.66 -14.39
C ARG A 9 31.06 5.05 -13.08
N CYS A 10 31.76 5.85 -12.27
CA CYS A 10 32.06 5.50 -10.90
C CYS A 10 30.73 5.32 -10.16
N ILE A 11 30.37 4.09 -9.85
CA ILE A 11 29.29 3.78 -8.92
C ILE A 11 29.75 4.32 -7.57
N PRO A 12 29.04 5.26 -6.95
CA PRO A 12 29.41 5.71 -5.60
C PRO A 12 29.40 4.50 -4.68
N ASN A 13 30.29 4.51 -3.71
CA ASN A 13 30.58 3.42 -2.77
C ASN A 13 29.30 2.88 -2.13
N VAL A 14 28.76 1.78 -2.65
CA VAL A 14 27.42 1.21 -2.38
C VAL A 14 27.34 0.54 -0.99
N SER A 15 28.39 0.65 -0.16
CA SER A 15 28.50 -0.14 1.08
C SER A 15 27.63 0.34 2.26
N THR A 16 26.81 1.38 2.10
CA THR A 16 25.98 1.93 3.21
C THR A 16 24.52 2.22 2.88
N VAL A 17 24.10 2.10 1.62
CA VAL A 17 22.72 2.35 1.22
C VAL A 17 21.92 1.08 1.44
N ARG A 18 20.91 1.14 2.33
CA ARG A 18 19.98 0.04 2.52
C ARG A 18 19.02 -0.02 1.33
N VAL A 19 18.89 -1.20 0.74
CA VAL A 19 17.88 -1.47 -0.27
C VAL A 19 16.62 -2.04 0.40
N ARG A 20 15.46 -1.42 0.11
CA ARG A 20 14.15 -1.87 0.57
C ARG A 20 13.33 -2.42 -0.58
N LEU A 21 12.72 -3.58 -0.40
CA LEU A 21 11.71 -4.09 -1.32
C LEU A 21 10.32 -3.82 -0.69
N MET A 22 9.61 -2.85 -1.25
CA MET A 22 8.28 -2.46 -0.78
C MET A 22 7.21 -2.79 -1.82
N PHE A 23 6.05 -3.21 -1.36
CA PHE A 23 4.89 -3.51 -2.18
C PHE A 23 3.83 -2.43 -1.98
N GLN A 24 3.42 -1.81 -3.07
CA GLN A 24 2.51 -0.68 -3.07
C GLN A 24 1.18 -1.03 -3.73
N ASP A 25 0.09 -0.43 -3.22
CA ASP A 25 -1.25 -0.48 -3.82
C ASP A 25 -2.15 0.62 -3.22
N GLU A 26 -3.34 0.83 -3.82
CA GLU A 26 -4.38 1.70 -3.31
C GLU A 26 -5.66 0.94 -3.02
N ALA A 27 -6.31 1.31 -1.92
CA ALA A 27 -7.62 0.77 -1.57
C ALA A 27 -8.62 1.85 -1.19
N SER A 28 -9.85 1.72 -1.69
CA SER A 28 -10.94 2.62 -1.31
C SER A 28 -11.60 2.16 -0.01
N PHE A 29 -11.88 3.13 0.86
CA PHE A 29 -12.66 2.97 2.09
C PHE A 29 -13.78 4.01 2.10
N GLY A 30 -15.00 3.60 2.39
CA GLY A 30 -16.16 4.46 2.27
C GLY A 30 -17.27 4.13 3.24
N ARG A 31 -18.39 4.86 3.07
CA ARG A 31 -19.57 4.70 3.93
C ARG A 31 -20.41 3.46 3.62
N ILE A 32 -20.21 2.88 2.41
CA ILE A 32 -20.83 1.60 2.05
C ILE A 32 -19.94 0.48 2.54
N ASN A 33 -20.45 -0.30 3.50
CA ASN A 33 -19.78 -1.51 3.95
C ASN A 33 -20.38 -2.75 3.26
N LYS A 34 -19.59 -3.82 3.20
CA LYS A 34 -20.07 -5.15 2.80
C LYS A 34 -20.34 -5.95 4.07
N PRO A 35 -21.59 -6.37 4.33
CA PRO A 35 -21.90 -7.21 5.49
C PRO A 35 -21.05 -8.47 5.50
N LYS A 36 -20.55 -8.82 6.66
CA LYS A 36 -19.78 -10.05 6.90
C LYS A 36 -20.56 -10.98 7.83
N TYR A 37 -20.27 -12.27 7.73
CA TYR A 37 -20.81 -13.24 8.67
C TYR A 37 -20.39 -12.90 10.11
N CYS A 38 -21.32 -13.05 11.04
CA CYS A 38 -21.07 -12.90 12.46
C CYS A 38 -21.63 -14.10 13.23
N TRP A 39 -21.06 -14.39 14.40
CA TRP A 39 -21.61 -15.38 15.31
C TRP A 39 -22.88 -14.84 15.95
N CYS A 40 -23.94 -15.64 15.96
CA CYS A 40 -25.21 -15.31 16.61
C CYS A 40 -25.83 -16.58 17.20
N PRO A 41 -26.75 -16.48 18.19
CA PRO A 41 -27.49 -17.60 18.70
C PRO A 41 -28.23 -18.36 17.60
N LYS A 42 -28.32 -19.69 17.74
CA LYS A 42 -29.05 -20.53 16.77
C LYS A 42 -30.51 -20.05 16.63
N GLY A 43 -30.96 -19.92 15.40
CA GLY A 43 -32.30 -19.41 15.08
C GLY A 43 -32.46 -17.90 15.03
N THR A 44 -31.40 -17.14 15.31
CA THR A 44 -31.36 -15.68 15.17
C THR A 44 -30.84 -15.30 13.77
N ARG A 45 -31.53 -14.36 13.11
CA ARG A 45 -31.03 -13.76 11.87
C ARG A 45 -30.53 -12.34 12.20
N PRO A 46 -29.20 -12.12 12.25
CA PRO A 46 -28.67 -10.81 12.56
C PRO A 46 -29.01 -9.82 11.44
N SER A 47 -29.34 -8.60 11.82
CA SER A 47 -29.56 -7.48 10.91
C SER A 47 -28.41 -6.51 11.05
N VAL A 48 -27.77 -6.18 9.92
CA VAL A 48 -26.68 -5.20 9.85
C VAL A 48 -27.18 -3.98 9.11
N PRO A 49 -27.11 -2.78 9.71
CA PRO A 49 -27.44 -1.55 9.01
C PRO A 49 -26.51 -1.35 7.82
N CYS A 50 -27.03 -0.76 6.74
CA CYS A 50 -26.24 -0.46 5.54
C CYS A 50 -26.56 0.96 5.05
N HIS A 51 -25.53 1.70 4.68
CA HIS A 51 -25.67 2.97 3.96
C HIS A 51 -25.48 2.75 2.45
N HIS A 52 -26.23 3.53 1.64
CA HIS A 52 -26.07 3.56 0.18
C HIS A 52 -25.37 4.85 -0.32
N ILE A 53 -24.71 5.57 0.58
CA ILE A 53 -24.03 6.83 0.26
C ILE A 53 -22.65 6.51 -0.31
N ARG A 54 -22.41 6.90 -1.57
CA ARG A 54 -21.15 6.65 -2.30
C ARG A 54 -20.12 7.74 -2.04
N GLU A 55 -19.57 7.75 -0.85
CA GLU A 55 -18.46 8.64 -0.46
C GLU A 55 -17.29 7.79 -0.04
N TYR A 56 -16.09 8.07 -0.59
CA TYR A 56 -14.88 7.26 -0.39
C TYR A 56 -13.66 8.14 -0.14
N ARG A 57 -12.68 7.59 0.55
CA ARG A 57 -11.28 8.02 0.58
C ARG A 57 -10.40 6.84 0.17
N TYR A 58 -9.19 7.15 -0.25
CA TYR A 58 -8.25 6.15 -0.72
C TYR A 58 -7.08 6.06 0.23
N ALA A 59 -6.77 4.86 0.71
CA ALA A 59 -5.53 4.58 1.38
C ALA A 59 -4.50 4.19 0.33
N TYR A 60 -3.43 4.95 0.24
CA TYR A 60 -2.20 4.58 -0.46
C TYR A 60 -1.28 3.92 0.55
N GLY A 61 -0.74 2.77 0.25
CA GLY A 61 0.14 2.05 1.17
C GLY A 61 1.35 1.47 0.47
N ALA A 62 2.45 1.38 1.20
CA ALA A 62 3.62 0.59 0.86
C ALA A 62 4.06 -0.22 2.07
N VAL A 63 4.37 -1.49 1.89
CA VAL A 63 4.77 -2.40 2.96
C VAL A 63 6.04 -3.16 2.59
N GLU A 64 6.95 -3.32 3.53
CA GLU A 64 8.15 -4.17 3.43
C GLU A 64 7.90 -5.47 4.21
N PRO A 65 7.58 -6.60 3.55
CA PRO A 65 7.24 -7.85 4.24
C PRO A 65 8.35 -8.42 5.11
N GLN A 66 9.59 -8.12 4.79
CA GLN A 66 10.76 -8.61 5.51
C GLN A 66 10.85 -8.01 6.92
N THR A 67 10.63 -6.73 7.07
CA THR A 67 10.79 -5.99 8.33
C THR A 67 9.47 -5.67 9.00
N GLY A 68 8.39 -5.57 8.23
CA GLY A 68 7.09 -5.06 8.66
C GLY A 68 7.00 -3.54 8.64
N GLU A 69 8.02 -2.86 8.13
CA GLU A 69 7.95 -1.41 7.85
C GLU A 69 6.81 -1.13 6.89
N SER A 70 6.12 -0.04 7.12
CA SER A 70 5.00 0.36 6.29
C SER A 70 4.83 1.87 6.26
N PHE A 71 4.30 2.36 5.16
CA PHE A 71 4.00 3.78 4.97
C PHE A 71 2.61 3.91 4.36
N PHE A 72 1.77 4.77 4.94
CA PHE A 72 0.40 4.99 4.47
C PHE A 72 0.06 6.47 4.40
N LEU A 73 -0.71 6.84 3.35
CA LEU A 73 -1.38 8.13 3.26
C LEU A 73 -2.85 7.95 2.91
N VAL A 74 -3.72 8.74 3.54
CA VAL A 74 -5.15 8.78 3.19
C VAL A 74 -5.39 9.98 2.28
N MET A 75 -5.84 9.70 1.06
CA MET A 75 -5.97 10.66 -0.03
C MET A 75 -7.40 10.81 -0.52
N PRO A 76 -7.77 11.98 -1.08
CA PRO A 76 -9.13 12.21 -1.59
C PRO A 76 -9.43 11.46 -2.88
N TYR A 77 -8.42 11.24 -3.72
CA TYR A 77 -8.57 10.67 -5.07
C TYR A 77 -7.55 9.56 -5.31
N CYS A 78 -7.85 8.71 -6.31
CA CYS A 78 -6.94 7.71 -6.85
C CYS A 78 -6.51 8.19 -8.25
N ASN A 79 -5.42 8.96 -8.31
CA ASN A 79 -4.90 9.58 -9.53
C ASN A 79 -3.39 9.84 -9.43
N THR A 80 -2.79 10.25 -10.56
CA THR A 80 -1.34 10.51 -10.66
C THR A 80 -0.86 11.62 -9.70
N GLU A 81 -1.66 12.66 -9.47
CA GLU A 81 -1.28 13.75 -8.55
C GLU A 81 -1.13 13.25 -7.11
N CYS A 82 -2.10 12.46 -6.64
CA CYS A 82 -2.02 11.83 -5.32
C CYS A 82 -0.86 10.83 -5.23
N MET A 83 -0.56 10.10 -6.31
CA MET A 83 0.59 9.21 -6.37
C MET A 83 1.91 9.99 -6.29
N ASN A 84 2.05 11.11 -6.97
CA ASN A 84 3.23 11.98 -6.88
C ASN A 84 3.45 12.47 -5.44
N ILE A 85 2.37 12.84 -4.74
CA ILE A 85 2.45 13.20 -3.31
C ILE A 85 2.93 11.99 -2.49
N PHE A 86 2.35 10.81 -2.71
CA PHE A 86 2.71 9.60 -2.00
C PHE A 86 4.19 9.24 -2.18
N LEU A 87 4.68 9.20 -3.43
CA LEU A 87 6.08 8.89 -3.74
C LEU A 87 7.04 9.89 -3.10
N ARG A 88 6.72 11.17 -3.17
CA ARG A 88 7.52 12.25 -2.57
C ARG A 88 7.62 12.10 -1.05
N GLU A 89 6.51 11.85 -0.36
CA GLU A 89 6.49 11.71 1.09
C GLU A 89 7.15 10.40 1.54
N LEU A 90 6.99 9.32 0.79
CA LEU A 90 7.71 8.07 1.01
C LEU A 90 9.23 8.26 0.90
N SER A 91 9.69 8.92 -0.17
CA SER A 91 11.11 9.24 -0.37
C SER A 91 11.69 10.06 0.80
N LYS A 92 10.94 11.05 1.30
CA LYS A 92 11.35 11.84 2.46
C LYS A 92 11.40 11.05 3.77
N THR A 93 10.55 10.03 3.90
CA THR A 93 10.52 9.15 5.08
C THR A 93 11.75 8.26 5.13
N TYR A 94 12.27 7.85 3.98
CA TYR A 94 13.44 6.97 3.86
C TYR A 94 14.57 7.63 3.02
N PRO A 95 15.12 8.77 3.46
CA PRO A 95 16.02 9.60 2.64
C PRO A 95 17.37 8.95 2.34
N ASN A 96 17.78 7.96 3.14
CA ASN A 96 19.05 7.27 3.02
C ASN A 96 18.94 5.85 2.44
N ASP A 97 17.71 5.42 2.13
CA ASP A 97 17.43 4.09 1.61
C ASP A 97 17.08 4.16 0.13
N TYR A 98 17.41 3.11 -0.61
CA TYR A 98 16.96 2.90 -1.98
C TYR A 98 15.76 1.95 -1.99
N ILE A 99 14.64 2.39 -2.55
CA ILE A 99 13.38 1.66 -2.52
C ILE A 99 13.10 1.07 -3.89
N ILE A 100 13.05 -0.25 -3.98
CA ILE A 100 12.46 -0.97 -5.10
C ILE A 100 10.99 -1.17 -4.76
N MET A 101 10.09 -0.47 -5.49
CA MET A 101 8.67 -0.51 -5.24
C MET A 101 7.96 -1.38 -6.26
N ALA A 102 7.48 -2.53 -5.80
CA ALA A 102 6.62 -3.41 -6.58
C ALA A 102 5.17 -2.92 -6.51
N MET A 103 4.54 -2.71 -7.68
CA MET A 103 3.19 -2.18 -7.79
C MET A 103 2.47 -2.74 -9.02
N ASP A 104 1.17 -2.58 -9.10
CA ASP A 104 0.45 -2.96 -10.30
C ASP A 104 0.68 -1.96 -11.47
N GLY A 105 0.26 -2.35 -12.65
CA GLY A 105 0.44 -1.53 -13.87
C GLY A 105 -0.77 -0.66 -14.20
N ALA A 106 -1.46 -0.07 -13.21
CA ALA A 106 -2.59 0.82 -13.46
C ALA A 106 -2.23 1.97 -14.41
N ALA A 107 -3.20 2.49 -15.13
CA ALA A 107 -2.96 3.47 -16.21
C ALA A 107 -2.30 4.76 -15.68
N TRP A 108 -2.65 5.22 -14.48
CA TRP A 108 -2.04 6.41 -13.87
C TRP A 108 -0.61 6.17 -13.37
N HIS A 109 -0.21 4.93 -13.12
CA HIS A 109 1.19 4.57 -12.80
C HIS A 109 2.12 4.69 -14.01
N LYS A 110 1.56 4.71 -15.22
CA LYS A 110 2.30 4.80 -16.49
C LYS A 110 2.13 6.16 -17.17
N SER A 111 1.55 7.14 -16.48
CA SER A 111 1.35 8.46 -17.06
C SER A 111 2.69 9.18 -17.20
N GLY A 112 2.86 9.95 -18.29
CA GLY A 112 4.08 10.75 -18.51
C GLY A 112 4.26 11.89 -17.50
N THR A 113 3.32 12.08 -16.57
CA THR A 113 3.36 13.09 -15.49
C THR A 113 3.67 12.48 -14.12
N LEU A 114 4.02 11.19 -14.06
CA LEU A 114 4.46 10.55 -12.81
C LEU A 114 5.89 11.01 -12.47
N GLU A 115 6.04 11.59 -11.28
CA GLU A 115 7.31 12.09 -10.76
C GLU A 115 7.91 11.04 -9.81
N ILE A 116 8.97 10.38 -10.26
CA ILE A 116 9.63 9.33 -9.47
C ILE A 116 10.87 9.92 -8.80
N PRO A 117 10.96 9.94 -7.45
CA PRO A 117 12.16 10.38 -6.74
C PRO A 117 13.39 9.51 -7.04
N ASP A 118 14.60 10.10 -6.97
CA ASP A 118 15.87 9.45 -7.33
C ASP A 118 16.18 8.18 -6.52
N ASN A 119 15.64 8.06 -5.31
CA ASN A 119 15.82 6.91 -4.43
C ASN A 119 14.70 5.87 -4.53
N ILE A 120 13.81 5.98 -5.53
CA ILE A 120 12.72 5.02 -5.76
C ILE A 120 12.83 4.48 -7.19
N GLU A 121 12.75 3.17 -7.31
CA GLU A 121 12.63 2.45 -8.58
C GLU A 121 11.31 1.68 -8.62
N LEU A 122 10.54 1.84 -9.70
CA LEU A 122 9.25 1.17 -9.86
C LEU A 122 9.44 -0.16 -10.59
N PHE A 123 8.91 -1.22 -10.01
CA PHE A 123 8.82 -2.56 -10.59
C PHE A 123 7.35 -2.95 -10.76
N TYR A 124 6.92 -3.21 -12.00
CA TYR A 124 5.53 -3.56 -12.26
C TYR A 124 5.29 -5.06 -12.15
N ILE A 125 4.37 -5.44 -11.27
CA ILE A 125 3.88 -6.82 -11.13
C ILE A 125 3.08 -7.19 -12.39
N PRO A 126 3.16 -8.46 -12.85
CA PRO A 126 2.36 -8.92 -13.98
C PRO A 126 0.85 -8.67 -13.78
N PRO A 127 0.13 -8.31 -14.86
CA PRO A 127 -1.30 -8.06 -14.76
C PRO A 127 -2.08 -9.28 -14.25
N ALA A 128 -3.16 -9.05 -13.51
CA ALA A 128 -4.08 -10.07 -12.99
C ALA A 128 -3.42 -11.09 -12.04
N THR A 129 -2.43 -10.67 -11.26
CA THR A 129 -1.77 -11.49 -10.24
C THR A 129 -1.81 -10.83 -8.84
N PRO A 130 -3.01 -10.56 -8.28
CA PRO A 130 -3.12 -9.89 -6.97
C PRO A 130 -2.48 -10.70 -5.84
N GLU A 131 -2.36 -12.03 -5.99
CA GLU A 131 -1.67 -12.90 -5.05
C GLU A 131 -0.17 -12.60 -4.93
N MET A 132 0.41 -11.92 -5.91
CA MET A 132 1.81 -11.46 -5.87
C MET A 132 1.98 -10.14 -5.11
N ASN A 133 0.89 -9.43 -4.79
CA ASN A 133 0.97 -8.20 -4.02
C ASN A 133 0.52 -8.43 -2.57
N PRO A 134 1.45 -8.57 -1.61
CA PRO A 134 1.12 -8.89 -0.22
C PRO A 134 0.34 -7.78 0.50
N ILE A 135 0.35 -6.54 0.02
CA ILE A 135 -0.41 -5.44 0.61
C ILE A 135 -1.93 -5.67 0.52
N GLU A 136 -2.42 -6.49 -0.40
CA GLU A 136 -3.83 -6.88 -0.48
C GLU A 136 -4.34 -7.53 0.82
N GLN A 137 -3.45 -8.20 1.54
CA GLN A 137 -3.78 -8.78 2.85
C GLN A 137 -3.94 -7.69 3.93
N ILE A 138 -3.19 -6.60 3.83
CA ILE A 138 -3.36 -5.43 4.70
C ILE A 138 -4.75 -4.81 4.49
N TRP A 139 -5.18 -4.64 3.22
CA TRP A 139 -6.53 -4.13 2.94
C TRP A 139 -7.62 -5.03 3.51
N SER A 140 -7.45 -6.33 3.41
CA SER A 140 -8.37 -7.32 3.99
C SER A 140 -8.41 -7.22 5.51
N TRP A 141 -7.24 -7.07 6.14
CA TRP A 141 -7.11 -6.91 7.58
C TRP A 141 -7.77 -5.60 8.06
N LEU A 142 -7.48 -4.48 7.42
CA LEU A 142 -8.09 -3.18 7.75
C LEU A 142 -9.61 -3.22 7.63
N ARG A 143 -10.16 -3.84 6.58
CA ARG A 143 -11.60 -4.01 6.41
C ARG A 143 -12.22 -4.88 7.51
N MET A 144 -11.50 -5.90 7.96
CA MET A 144 -11.98 -6.80 9.02
C MET A 144 -12.00 -6.11 10.39
N HIS A 145 -10.95 -5.37 10.73
CA HIS A 145 -10.76 -4.81 12.07
C HIS A 145 -11.38 -3.41 12.24
N GLY A 146 -11.50 -2.63 11.17
CA GLY A 146 -12.01 -1.26 11.24
C GLY A 146 -13.39 -1.05 10.62
N PHE A 147 -13.85 -1.95 9.71
CA PHE A 147 -15.00 -1.67 8.86
C PHE A 147 -16.03 -2.81 8.82
N CYS A 148 -15.85 -3.86 9.62
CA CYS A 148 -16.71 -5.02 9.58
C CYS A 148 -18.05 -4.73 10.24
N ASN A 149 -19.14 -4.82 9.45
CA ASN A 149 -20.52 -4.63 9.93
C ASN A 149 -20.80 -3.26 10.59
N GLU A 150 -19.99 -2.26 10.31
CA GLU A 150 -20.16 -0.90 10.82
C GLU A 150 -20.75 0.04 9.77
N ILE A 151 -21.46 1.08 10.23
CA ILE A 151 -21.91 2.20 9.42
C ILE A 151 -21.26 3.49 9.90
N PHE A 152 -20.97 4.38 8.96
CA PHE A 152 -20.34 5.66 9.24
C PHE A 152 -21.30 6.81 8.89
N VAL A 153 -21.57 7.66 9.87
CA VAL A 153 -22.49 8.80 9.72
C VAL A 153 -21.96 9.89 8.79
N SER A 154 -20.62 9.95 8.62
CA SER A 154 -19.98 10.89 7.71
C SER A 154 -18.67 10.30 7.16
N LEU A 155 -18.14 10.96 6.12
CA LEU A 155 -16.84 10.57 5.52
C LEU A 155 -15.66 10.84 6.46
N GLU A 156 -15.74 11.87 7.32
CA GLU A 156 -14.76 12.16 8.35
C GLU A 156 -14.62 10.98 9.32
N LYS A 157 -15.74 10.35 9.70
CA LYS A 157 -15.71 9.15 10.56
C LYS A 157 -15.10 7.93 9.88
N VAL A 158 -15.21 7.82 8.55
CA VAL A 158 -14.47 6.81 7.77
C VAL A 158 -12.97 7.07 7.86
N VAL A 159 -12.55 8.34 7.67
CA VAL A 159 -11.13 8.72 7.74
C VAL A 159 -10.56 8.49 9.14
N GLU A 160 -11.26 8.94 10.19
CA GLU A 160 -10.86 8.71 11.58
C GLU A 160 -10.64 7.21 11.85
N ARG A 161 -11.63 6.38 11.53
CA ARG A 161 -11.53 4.92 11.71
C ARG A 161 -10.41 4.30 10.89
N LEU A 162 -10.21 4.76 9.64
CA LEU A 162 -9.13 4.27 8.78
C LEU A 162 -7.76 4.60 9.39
N CYS A 163 -7.55 5.84 9.82
CA CYS A 163 -6.32 6.26 10.47
C CYS A 163 -6.07 5.49 11.78
N GLU A 164 -7.08 5.36 12.64
CA GLU A 164 -6.98 4.57 13.88
C GLU A 164 -6.57 3.13 13.61
N THR A 165 -7.20 2.50 12.61
CA THR A 165 -6.93 1.09 12.27
C THR A 165 -5.54 0.94 11.66
N ILE A 166 -5.10 1.87 10.79
CA ILE A 166 -3.73 1.88 10.25
C ILE A 166 -2.71 2.07 11.39
N CYS A 167 -2.93 3.03 12.30
CA CYS A 167 -2.03 3.29 13.41
C CYS A 167 -1.95 2.13 14.42
N SER A 168 -2.91 1.20 14.40
CA SER A 168 -2.87 -0.03 15.22
C SER A 168 -2.00 -1.15 14.61
N LEU A 169 -1.54 -0.99 13.36
CA LEU A 169 -0.63 -1.95 12.72
C LEU A 169 0.78 -1.74 13.25
N ASP A 170 1.27 -2.68 14.02
CA ASP A 170 2.69 -2.76 14.38
C ASP A 170 3.49 -3.58 13.35
N HIS A 171 4.82 -3.48 13.40
CA HIS A 171 5.72 -4.18 12.47
C HIS A 171 5.53 -5.72 12.53
N ALA A 172 5.26 -6.28 13.71
CA ALA A 172 5.05 -7.72 13.86
C ALA A 172 3.78 -8.18 13.17
N THR A 173 2.70 -7.40 13.29
CA THR A 173 1.43 -7.63 12.63
C THR A 173 1.58 -7.52 11.11
N VAL A 174 2.21 -6.44 10.60
CA VAL A 174 2.47 -6.26 9.16
C VAL A 174 3.26 -7.44 8.61
N ARG A 175 4.37 -7.82 9.25
CA ARG A 175 5.16 -9.01 8.85
C ARG A 175 4.31 -10.28 8.80
N SER A 176 3.52 -10.53 9.84
CA SER A 176 2.68 -11.73 9.93
C SER A 176 1.65 -11.80 8.81
N ILE A 177 1.02 -10.66 8.48
CA ILE A 177 -0.01 -10.56 7.43
C ILE A 177 0.59 -10.68 6.03
N THR A 178 1.73 -10.04 5.79
CA THR A 178 2.35 -9.93 4.46
C THR A 178 3.37 -11.02 4.16
N HIS A 179 3.67 -11.88 5.13
CA HIS A 179 4.66 -12.95 4.97
C HIS A 179 4.34 -13.85 3.78
N ARG A 180 5.34 -14.03 2.91
CA ARG A 180 5.33 -14.97 1.79
C ARG A 180 6.72 -15.59 1.68
N SER A 181 6.79 -16.92 1.69
CA SER A 181 8.08 -17.64 1.64
C SER A 181 8.89 -17.29 0.39
N TRP A 182 8.25 -17.09 -0.76
CA TRP A 182 8.93 -16.76 -2.01
C TRP A 182 9.53 -15.33 -2.01
N ILE A 183 8.93 -14.38 -1.27
CA ILE A 183 9.51 -13.03 -1.12
C ILE A 183 10.80 -13.10 -0.31
N LEU A 184 10.79 -13.86 0.79
CA LEU A 184 11.93 -13.97 1.68
C LEU A 184 13.11 -14.73 1.09
N SER A 185 12.86 -15.58 0.09
CA SER A 185 13.92 -16.30 -0.63
C SER A 185 14.52 -15.51 -1.80
N ALA A 186 13.93 -14.37 -2.15
CA ALA A 186 14.38 -13.53 -3.28
C ALA A 186 15.27 -12.33 -2.83
N VAL A 187 15.43 -12.13 -1.53
CA VAL A 187 16.21 -11.04 -0.90
C VAL A 187 17.37 -11.63 -0.03
#